data_1048aab650c17776b90757322a36f4c8
#
_entry.id   1048aab650c17776b90757322a36f4c8
#
_cell.length_a   1.000
_cell.length_b   1.000
_cell.length_c   1.000
_cell.angle_alpha   90.00
_cell.angle_beta   90.00
_cell.angle_gamma   90.00
#
_symmetry.space_group_name_H-M   'P 1'
#
loop_
_entity.id
_entity.type
_entity.pdbx_description
1 polymer ?
#
loop_
_entity_poly.entity_id
_entity_poly.type
_entity_poly.pdbx_seq_one_letter_code
_entity_poly.pdbx_strand_id
1 'polypeptide(L)'
;MIFVKIELIVPAVEENAPIPNLGLPILAALSPPDVEISITDDLLTPIDLEKDLKEVDLVGITVLTKTALRAYEIADGYRKKGIPVVLGGIHPTALPEEAKEHADSVVMGEAEEVWPSLIEDFRIGNLKSFYRQERFTELSKIPRPRREILPRKGYFPLDVIQATRGCPFRCEFCSVRKFFGDTYRFRPISEVVEEMKTLRHRLIMFNDDNILGNPFYSKELLKALIPLKKKWIGQASLSGLRDAENVALLAKSGCIGLLIGFESLSKPNLIQSQKYQNDPMEYREVIHTLHRFGISIWGSFIFGFDEDDPSIFEETVAFAIQTKLFSVVFALLTPYPETAFYQRVKEEGRLVQDQWWLLERQEESAPFFIPKKMSSEVLREGWKRAWKEFYSFPSIWKRFHWDYSPTLINRFVYFPFQWMQHRFTKKKILEGRRRYRTRSF
;
A
#
# COMPACT_ATOMS: atom_id res chain seq x y z
N MET A 1 17.87 33.04 -13.92
CA MET A 1 17.07 31.83 -13.70
C MET A 1 16.40 31.99 -12.35
N ILE A 2 15.09 31.85 -12.29
CA ILE A 2 14.35 31.89 -11.01
C ILE A 2 14.62 30.55 -10.33
N PHE A 3 15.23 30.60 -9.16
CA PHE A 3 15.46 29.42 -8.34
C PHE A 3 14.13 29.02 -7.70
N VAL A 4 13.62 27.83 -8.02
CA VAL A 4 12.32 27.35 -7.56
C VAL A 4 12.50 26.34 -6.43
N LYS A 5 11.81 26.52 -5.31
CA LYS A 5 11.74 25.61 -4.18
C LYS A 5 10.44 24.86 -4.16
N ILE A 6 10.48 23.55 -4.18
CA ILE A 6 9.31 22.68 -4.13
C ILE A 6 9.37 21.79 -2.89
N GLU A 7 8.27 21.74 -2.16
CA GLU A 7 8.09 20.74 -1.12
C GLU A 7 7.15 19.63 -1.61
N LEU A 8 7.61 18.39 -1.49
CA LEU A 8 6.80 17.20 -1.76
C LEU A 8 6.37 16.56 -0.44
N ILE A 9 5.06 16.31 -0.26
CA ILE A 9 4.50 15.86 1.01
C ILE A 9 3.82 14.50 0.88
N VAL A 10 4.10 13.61 1.85
CA VAL A 10 3.34 12.39 2.10
C VAL A 10 2.45 12.66 3.31
N PRO A 11 1.12 12.80 3.15
CA PRO A 11 0.21 12.98 4.27
C PRO A 11 0.15 11.74 5.14
N ALA A 12 0.09 11.93 6.46
CA ALA A 12 0.02 10.81 7.39
C ALA A 12 -1.37 10.18 7.46
N VAL A 13 -1.38 8.87 7.56
CA VAL A 13 -2.44 8.10 8.25
C VAL A 13 -1.79 7.39 9.42
N GLU A 14 -2.43 7.43 10.58
CA GLU A 14 -1.93 6.82 11.82
C GLU A 14 -1.51 5.35 11.70
N GLU A 15 -1.91 4.71 10.65
CA GLU A 15 -1.87 3.26 10.43
C GLU A 15 -0.67 2.79 9.65
N ASN A 16 0.00 3.71 8.98
CA ASN A 16 1.07 3.33 8.11
C ASN A 16 2.31 2.93 8.90
N ALA A 17 2.87 1.79 8.51
CA ALA A 17 4.23 1.48 8.88
C ALA A 17 5.14 2.57 8.27
N PRO A 18 6.17 3.03 8.98
CA PRO A 18 7.09 4.02 8.47
C PRO A 18 8.00 3.39 7.39
N ILE A 19 7.44 3.25 6.20
CA ILE A 19 8.12 2.75 5.00
C ILE A 19 8.36 3.92 4.06
N PRO A 20 9.55 4.08 3.48
CA PRO A 20 9.85 5.18 2.58
C PRO A 20 8.92 5.21 1.36
N ASN A 21 8.36 6.38 1.06
CA ASN A 21 7.66 6.58 -0.20
C ASN A 21 8.66 6.50 -1.38
N LEU A 22 8.28 5.85 -2.47
CA LEU A 22 9.12 5.71 -3.65
C LEU A 22 8.80 6.75 -4.74
N GLY A 23 7.55 7.15 -4.87
CA GLY A 23 7.10 8.05 -5.93
C GLY A 23 7.69 9.46 -5.84
N LEU A 24 7.70 10.06 -4.65
CA LEU A 24 8.23 11.42 -4.50
C LEU A 24 9.73 11.54 -4.79
N PRO A 25 10.61 10.62 -4.37
CA PRO A 25 12.01 10.59 -4.82
C PRO A 25 12.19 10.41 -6.34
N ILE A 26 11.25 9.75 -7.03
CA ILE A 26 11.24 9.66 -8.50
C ILE A 26 10.92 11.03 -9.11
N LEU A 27 9.90 11.73 -8.63
CA LEU A 27 9.56 13.07 -9.08
C LEU A 27 10.71 14.06 -8.84
N ALA A 28 11.39 13.93 -7.70
CA ALA A 28 12.58 14.71 -7.42
C ALA A 28 13.74 14.44 -8.41
N ALA A 29 13.87 13.21 -8.88
CA ALA A 29 14.87 12.85 -9.89
C ALA A 29 14.50 13.34 -11.31
N LEU A 30 13.22 13.54 -11.58
CA LEU A 30 12.69 14.10 -12.83
C LEU A 30 12.68 15.63 -12.84
N SER A 31 12.87 16.27 -11.70
CA SER A 31 12.88 17.73 -11.60
C SER A 31 14.16 18.32 -12.19
N PRO A 32 14.08 19.49 -12.85
CA PRO A 32 15.25 20.19 -13.36
C PRO A 32 16.33 20.43 -12.28
N PRO A 33 17.62 20.46 -12.64
CA PRO A 33 18.72 20.56 -11.67
C PRO A 33 18.73 21.87 -10.85
N ASP A 34 18.09 22.91 -11.36
CA ASP A 34 17.95 24.25 -10.75
C ASP A 34 16.70 24.37 -9.86
N VAL A 35 15.99 23.26 -9.60
CA VAL A 35 14.85 23.17 -8.68
C VAL A 35 15.31 22.51 -7.39
N GLU A 36 15.14 23.21 -6.28
CA GLU A 36 15.35 22.64 -4.94
C GLU A 36 14.13 21.84 -4.51
N ILE A 37 14.32 20.54 -4.25
CA ILE A 37 13.25 19.64 -3.78
C ILE A 37 13.52 19.25 -2.33
N SER A 38 12.50 19.42 -1.49
CA SER A 38 12.46 18.83 -0.14
C SER A 38 11.29 17.83 -0.05
N ILE A 39 11.43 16.79 0.78
CA ILE A 39 10.36 15.82 1.08
C ILE A 39 10.03 15.90 2.56
N THR A 40 8.74 16.01 2.87
CA THR A 40 8.19 15.91 4.21
C THR A 40 7.26 14.71 4.29
N ASP A 41 7.53 13.82 5.25
CA ASP A 41 6.65 12.71 5.60
C ASP A 41 5.94 13.08 6.91
N ASP A 42 4.65 13.40 6.82
CA ASP A 42 3.81 13.85 7.93
C ASP A 42 3.67 12.75 9.03
N LEU A 43 3.91 11.47 8.68
CA LEU A 43 3.97 10.39 9.67
C LEU A 43 5.20 10.48 10.58
N LEU A 44 6.33 10.88 10.02
CA LEU A 44 7.60 11.00 10.75
C LEU A 44 7.77 12.35 11.43
N THR A 45 7.28 13.39 10.77
CA THR A 45 7.33 14.79 11.24
C THR A 45 5.96 15.40 11.01
N PRO A 46 5.02 15.24 11.98
CA PRO A 46 3.68 15.79 11.87
C PRO A 46 3.69 17.29 11.59
N ILE A 47 2.99 17.72 10.55
CA ILE A 47 2.91 19.12 10.11
C ILE A 47 1.90 19.86 10.98
N ASP A 48 2.34 20.84 11.75
CA ASP A 48 1.48 21.84 12.40
C ASP A 48 1.15 22.92 11.37
N LEU A 49 -0.12 23.00 10.98
CA LEU A 49 -0.58 23.89 9.92
C LEU A 49 -0.42 25.39 10.25
N GLU A 50 -0.26 25.75 11.52
CA GLU A 50 -0.05 27.13 11.93
C GLU A 50 1.46 27.51 11.96
N LYS A 51 2.34 26.56 12.27
CA LYS A 51 3.75 26.82 12.58
C LYS A 51 4.75 26.25 11.59
N ASP A 52 4.42 25.07 11.00
CA ASP A 52 5.43 24.26 10.29
C ASP A 52 5.36 24.36 8.77
N LEU A 53 4.41 25.17 8.23
CA LEU A 53 4.31 25.36 6.78
C LEU A 53 5.53 26.13 6.27
N LYS A 54 6.30 25.50 5.39
CA LYS A 54 7.55 26.03 4.84
C LYS A 54 7.32 27.17 3.87
N GLU A 55 8.33 28.03 3.74
CA GLU A 55 8.42 29.05 2.69
C GLU A 55 8.97 28.40 1.42
N VAL A 56 8.11 28.02 0.52
CA VAL A 56 8.41 27.39 -0.77
C VAL A 56 7.57 28.01 -1.87
N ASP A 57 7.94 27.79 -3.12
CA ASP A 57 7.23 28.36 -4.26
C ASP A 57 6.09 27.49 -4.76
N LEU A 58 6.18 26.16 -4.53
CA LEU A 58 5.18 25.18 -4.94
C LEU A 58 5.16 24.00 -3.96
N VAL A 59 3.97 23.44 -3.72
CA VAL A 59 3.79 22.24 -2.91
C VAL A 59 3.16 21.13 -3.75
N GLY A 60 3.75 19.93 -3.72
CA GLY A 60 3.17 18.72 -4.32
C GLY A 60 2.79 17.70 -3.24
N ILE A 61 1.55 17.23 -3.23
CA ILE A 61 1.07 16.27 -2.21
C ILE A 61 0.58 14.99 -2.90
N THR A 62 1.11 13.83 -2.46
CA THR A 62 0.62 12.52 -2.92
C THR A 62 -0.55 12.06 -2.06
N VAL A 63 -1.69 11.69 -2.68
CA VAL A 63 -2.93 11.43 -1.94
C VAL A 63 -3.45 10.03 -2.20
N LEU A 64 -3.57 9.26 -1.12
CA LEU A 64 -4.36 8.03 -1.09
C LEU A 64 -5.78 8.36 -0.59
N THR A 65 -6.77 7.54 -0.91
CA THR A 65 -8.15 7.80 -0.45
C THR A 65 -8.26 7.93 1.08
N LYS A 66 -7.53 7.11 1.81
CA LYS A 66 -7.50 7.20 3.29
C LYS A 66 -6.80 8.45 3.83
N THR A 67 -5.97 9.10 3.04
CA THR A 67 -5.25 10.32 3.46
C THR A 67 -5.87 11.60 2.90
N ALA A 68 -7.00 11.51 2.17
CA ALA A 68 -7.58 12.63 1.45
C ALA A 68 -7.88 13.82 2.36
N LEU A 69 -8.59 13.61 3.47
CA LEU A 69 -8.90 14.69 4.42
C LEU A 69 -7.63 15.41 4.90
N ARG A 70 -6.62 14.65 5.34
CA ARG A 70 -5.36 15.24 5.81
C ARG A 70 -4.60 15.97 4.72
N ALA A 71 -4.61 15.42 3.50
CA ALA A 71 -4.01 16.06 2.34
C ALA A 71 -4.68 17.40 2.02
N TYR A 72 -6.00 17.46 2.10
CA TYR A 72 -6.78 18.67 1.87
C TYR A 72 -6.54 19.73 2.96
N GLU A 73 -6.47 19.33 4.24
CA GLU A 73 -6.11 20.24 5.32
C GLU A 73 -4.72 20.88 5.08
N ILE A 74 -3.72 20.08 4.70
CA ILE A 74 -2.37 20.57 4.39
C ILE A 74 -2.41 21.50 3.18
N ALA A 75 -3.10 21.10 2.11
CA ALA A 75 -3.24 21.87 0.89
C ALA A 75 -3.87 23.24 1.14
N ASP A 76 -5.01 23.27 1.85
CA ASP A 76 -5.70 24.52 2.21
C ASP A 76 -4.86 25.42 3.10
N GLY A 77 -4.03 24.82 4.00
CA GLY A 77 -3.09 25.57 4.82
C GLY A 77 -2.05 26.33 3.98
N TYR A 78 -1.45 25.69 2.98
CA TYR A 78 -0.49 26.33 2.06
C TYR A 78 -1.17 27.37 1.16
N ARG A 79 -2.34 27.05 0.60
CA ARG A 79 -3.10 27.98 -0.24
C ARG A 79 -3.54 29.25 0.50
N LYS A 80 -3.88 29.16 1.79
CA LYS A 80 -4.13 30.34 2.64
C LYS A 80 -2.91 31.25 2.79
N LYS A 81 -1.68 30.72 2.65
CA LYS A 81 -0.44 31.51 2.60
C LYS A 81 -0.08 32.00 1.20
N GLY A 82 -0.94 31.76 0.20
CA GLY A 82 -0.70 32.15 -1.19
C GLY A 82 0.30 31.23 -1.92
N ILE A 83 0.61 30.06 -1.37
CA ILE A 83 1.52 29.08 -1.98
C ILE A 83 0.68 28.09 -2.79
N PRO A 84 0.90 27.99 -4.11
CA PRO A 84 0.16 27.06 -4.95
C PRO A 84 0.43 25.62 -4.63
N VAL A 85 -0.63 24.79 -4.74
CA VAL A 85 -0.62 23.37 -4.39
C VAL A 85 -1.02 22.50 -5.57
N VAL A 86 -0.27 21.41 -5.75
CA VAL A 86 -0.55 20.33 -6.70
C VAL A 86 -0.91 19.07 -5.95
N LEU A 87 -2.08 18.49 -6.22
CA LEU A 87 -2.48 17.19 -5.70
C LEU A 87 -2.32 16.12 -6.77
N GLY A 88 -1.77 14.98 -6.41
CA GLY A 88 -1.61 13.82 -7.29
C GLY A 88 -1.74 12.50 -6.54
N GLY A 89 -1.74 11.38 -7.27
CA GLY A 89 -1.86 10.05 -6.73
C GLY A 89 -3.23 9.40 -6.98
N ILE A 90 -3.49 8.31 -6.30
CA ILE A 90 -4.66 7.45 -6.58
C ILE A 90 -5.99 8.18 -6.36
N HIS A 91 -6.11 8.95 -5.29
CA HIS A 91 -7.36 9.62 -4.95
C HIS A 91 -7.69 10.79 -5.88
N PRO A 92 -6.78 11.75 -6.15
CA PRO A 92 -7.03 12.80 -7.14
C PRO A 92 -7.26 12.28 -8.56
N THR A 93 -6.72 11.10 -8.88
CA THR A 93 -7.00 10.43 -10.17
C THR A 93 -8.43 9.91 -10.24
N ALA A 94 -8.96 9.39 -9.14
CA ALA A 94 -10.33 8.90 -9.07
C ALA A 94 -11.36 10.03 -8.96
N LEU A 95 -11.05 11.09 -8.20
CA LEU A 95 -11.95 12.21 -7.89
C LEU A 95 -11.24 13.55 -8.15
N PRO A 96 -10.96 13.88 -9.42
CA PRO A 96 -10.17 15.07 -9.76
C PRO A 96 -10.89 16.39 -9.44
N GLU A 97 -12.20 16.46 -9.59
CA GLU A 97 -12.98 17.68 -9.31
C GLU A 97 -13.01 17.96 -7.81
N GLU A 98 -13.21 16.94 -6.95
CA GLU A 98 -13.12 17.09 -5.50
C GLU A 98 -11.71 17.57 -5.09
N ALA A 99 -10.67 16.94 -5.60
CA ALA A 99 -9.30 17.35 -5.32
C ALA A 99 -9.00 18.79 -5.79
N LYS A 100 -9.62 19.23 -6.89
CA LYS A 100 -9.45 20.59 -7.44
C LYS A 100 -10.00 21.69 -6.52
N GLU A 101 -10.98 21.40 -5.68
CA GLU A 101 -11.49 22.35 -4.68
C GLU A 101 -10.38 22.74 -3.68
N HIS A 102 -9.44 21.84 -3.40
CA HIS A 102 -8.34 22.01 -2.45
C HIS A 102 -6.97 22.28 -3.11
N ALA A 103 -6.88 22.38 -4.44
CA ALA A 103 -5.61 22.53 -5.14
C ALA A 103 -5.67 23.55 -6.27
N ASP A 104 -4.52 24.11 -6.61
CA ASP A 104 -4.37 24.97 -7.80
C ASP A 104 -4.20 24.12 -9.06
N SER A 105 -3.71 22.90 -8.90
CA SER A 105 -3.55 21.92 -9.98
C SER A 105 -3.75 20.49 -9.49
N VAL A 106 -4.29 19.63 -10.35
CA VAL A 106 -4.48 18.20 -10.08
C VAL A 106 -3.79 17.36 -11.16
N VAL A 107 -2.97 16.40 -10.73
CA VAL A 107 -2.32 15.43 -11.60
C VAL A 107 -3.08 14.11 -11.56
N MET A 108 -3.60 13.69 -12.72
CA MET A 108 -4.36 12.45 -12.89
C MET A 108 -3.50 11.38 -13.56
N GLY A 109 -3.41 10.22 -12.95
CA GLY A 109 -2.55 9.11 -13.38
C GLY A 109 -1.12 9.21 -12.83
N GLU A 110 -0.18 8.61 -13.53
CA GLU A 110 1.24 8.64 -13.15
C GLU A 110 1.82 10.02 -13.45
N ALA A 111 2.50 10.62 -12.48
CA ALA A 111 2.96 11.98 -12.59
C ALA A 111 4.26 12.12 -13.43
N GLU A 112 4.99 11.04 -13.66
CA GLU A 112 6.33 11.08 -14.25
C GLU A 112 6.38 11.75 -15.63
N GLU A 113 5.39 11.52 -16.46
CA GLU A 113 5.35 12.08 -17.82
C GLU A 113 4.97 13.58 -17.82
N VAL A 114 4.20 14.02 -16.84
CA VAL A 114 3.65 15.39 -16.80
C VAL A 114 4.43 16.31 -15.84
N TRP A 115 5.18 15.75 -14.91
CA TRP A 115 5.88 16.51 -13.86
C TRP A 115 6.87 17.55 -14.39
N PRO A 116 7.75 17.25 -15.37
CA PRO A 116 8.65 18.25 -15.92
C PRO A 116 7.92 19.42 -16.59
N SER A 117 6.85 19.14 -17.35
CA SER A 117 6.06 20.19 -18.01
C SER A 117 5.23 21.00 -17.03
N LEU A 118 4.76 20.41 -15.93
CA LEU A 118 4.08 21.11 -14.86
C LEU A 118 5.01 22.13 -14.18
N ILE A 119 6.27 21.75 -13.90
CA ILE A 119 7.25 22.69 -13.34
C ILE A 119 7.51 23.86 -14.30
N GLU A 120 7.62 23.58 -15.59
CA GLU A 120 7.85 24.62 -16.59
C GLU A 120 6.65 25.57 -16.73
N ASP A 121 5.42 25.01 -16.80
CA ASP A 121 4.17 25.81 -16.78
C ASP A 121 4.09 26.68 -15.50
N PHE A 122 4.49 26.14 -14.35
CA PHE A 122 4.55 26.89 -13.10
C PHE A 122 5.53 28.07 -13.19
N ARG A 123 6.74 27.87 -13.72
CA ARG A 123 7.77 28.91 -13.88
C ARG A 123 7.34 30.10 -14.69
N ILE A 124 6.54 29.86 -15.73
CA ILE A 124 6.03 30.93 -16.60
C ILE A 124 4.67 31.48 -16.13
N GLY A 125 4.19 31.08 -14.94
CA GLY A 125 2.92 31.54 -14.38
C GLY A 125 1.68 30.98 -15.09
N ASN A 126 1.81 29.84 -15.79
CA ASN A 126 0.74 29.20 -16.57
C ASN A 126 0.36 27.81 -16.05
N LEU A 127 0.35 27.65 -14.73
CA LEU A 127 -0.04 26.40 -14.09
C LEU A 127 -1.47 26.01 -14.48
N LYS A 128 -1.65 24.82 -15.11
CA LYS A 128 -2.96 24.35 -15.55
C LYS A 128 -3.75 23.77 -14.38
N SER A 129 -5.07 23.85 -14.42
CA SER A 129 -5.95 23.24 -13.41
C SER A 129 -5.81 21.73 -13.35
N PHE A 130 -5.59 21.09 -14.49
CA PHE A 130 -5.46 19.64 -14.60
C PHE A 130 -4.29 19.24 -15.52
N TYR A 131 -3.51 18.26 -15.06
CA TYR A 131 -2.54 17.55 -15.87
C TYR A 131 -2.98 16.10 -15.93
N ARG A 132 -3.20 15.58 -17.14
CA ARG A 132 -3.61 14.22 -17.36
C ARG A 132 -2.49 13.48 -18.06
N GLN A 133 -2.12 12.32 -17.53
CA GLN A 133 -1.28 11.39 -18.23
C GLN A 133 -1.98 10.90 -19.51
N GLU A 134 -1.36 11.13 -20.67
CA GLU A 134 -1.89 10.67 -21.95
C GLU A 134 -1.50 9.22 -22.25
N ARG A 135 -0.33 8.80 -21.77
CA ARG A 135 0.24 7.46 -21.97
C ARG A 135 0.79 6.95 -20.65
N PHE A 136 0.65 5.65 -20.41
CA PHE A 136 1.29 5.04 -19.25
C PHE A 136 2.80 5.13 -19.36
N THR A 137 3.44 5.52 -18.28
CA THR A 137 4.89 5.71 -18.19
C THR A 137 5.64 4.45 -18.61
N GLU A 138 6.58 4.59 -19.52
CA GLU A 138 7.50 3.54 -19.91
C GLU A 138 8.55 3.37 -18.80
N LEU A 139 8.51 2.21 -18.13
CA LEU A 139 9.27 2.03 -16.89
C LEU A 139 10.79 2.06 -17.07
N SER A 140 11.29 1.84 -18.27
CA SER A 140 12.71 2.02 -18.65
C SER A 140 13.17 3.48 -18.64
N LYS A 141 12.25 4.43 -18.69
CA LYS A 141 12.55 5.87 -18.66
C LYS A 141 12.52 6.48 -17.26
N ILE A 142 12.12 5.70 -16.26
CA ILE A 142 12.06 6.18 -14.88
C ILE A 142 13.47 6.28 -14.31
N PRO A 143 13.92 7.46 -13.87
CA PRO A 143 15.23 7.61 -13.27
C PRO A 143 15.32 6.90 -11.91
N ARG A 144 16.54 6.67 -11.44
CA ARG A 144 16.76 6.18 -10.08
C ARG A 144 16.24 7.21 -9.08
N PRO A 145 15.42 6.76 -8.10
CA PRO A 145 14.87 7.67 -7.09
C PRO A 145 15.97 8.37 -6.28
N ARG A 146 15.82 9.65 -6.02
CA ARG A 146 16.71 10.46 -5.16
C ARG A 146 16.44 10.17 -3.69
N ARG A 147 16.85 9.00 -3.20
CA ARG A 147 16.58 8.54 -1.83
C ARG A 147 17.32 9.36 -0.77
N GLU A 148 18.38 10.05 -1.14
CA GLU A 148 19.19 10.88 -0.24
C GLU A 148 18.42 12.07 0.34
N ILE A 149 17.32 12.49 -0.30
CA ILE A 149 16.47 13.59 0.17
C ILE A 149 15.35 13.15 1.13
N LEU A 150 15.16 11.84 1.30
CA LEU A 150 14.22 11.31 2.28
C LEU A 150 14.69 11.58 3.72
N PRO A 151 13.75 11.69 4.69
CA PRO A 151 14.12 11.75 6.11
C PRO A 151 15.08 10.62 6.50
N ARG A 152 16.19 10.97 7.15
CA ARG A 152 17.25 9.99 7.47
C ARG A 152 16.90 9.05 8.63
N LYS A 153 15.90 9.40 9.42
CA LYS A 153 15.50 8.65 10.63
C LYS A 153 13.98 8.46 10.64
N GLY A 154 13.55 7.43 11.33
CA GLY A 154 12.13 7.15 11.55
C GLY A 154 11.60 6.00 10.69
N TYR A 155 12.13 5.75 9.51
CA TYR A 155 11.75 4.60 8.70
C TYR A 155 12.30 3.28 9.24
N PHE A 156 11.62 2.19 8.91
CA PHE A 156 12.19 0.86 9.10
C PHE A 156 13.53 0.73 8.31
N PRO A 157 14.49 -0.08 8.80
CA PRO A 157 15.80 -0.25 8.17
C PRO A 157 15.69 -1.15 6.93
N LEU A 158 14.97 -0.69 5.92
CA LEU A 158 14.79 -1.32 4.62
C LEU A 158 14.84 -0.27 3.51
N ASP A 159 15.17 -0.71 2.30
CA ASP A 159 15.01 0.10 1.09
C ASP A 159 13.82 -0.40 0.28
N VAL A 160 13.16 0.53 -0.43
CA VAL A 160 12.04 0.23 -1.31
C VAL A 160 12.49 0.30 -2.76
N ILE A 161 12.07 -0.68 -3.56
CA ILE A 161 12.29 -0.72 -5.01
C ILE A 161 11.00 -1.16 -5.71
N GLN A 162 10.90 -0.89 -6.99
CA GLN A 162 9.81 -1.34 -7.83
C GLN A 162 10.35 -1.96 -9.11
N ALA A 163 9.86 -3.14 -9.47
CA ALA A 163 10.19 -3.84 -10.70
C ALA A 163 9.05 -3.81 -11.71
N THR A 164 7.80 -3.76 -11.22
CA THR A 164 6.59 -3.80 -12.05
C THR A 164 5.57 -2.77 -11.61
N ARG A 165 4.66 -2.37 -12.49
CA ARG A 165 3.48 -1.54 -12.18
C ARG A 165 2.22 -2.16 -12.72
N GLY A 166 1.15 -2.08 -11.90
CA GLY A 166 -0.15 -2.65 -12.21
C GLY A 166 -0.26 -4.13 -11.84
N CYS A 167 -1.37 -4.72 -12.24
CA CYS A 167 -1.67 -6.11 -11.93
C CYS A 167 -2.50 -6.72 -13.06
N PRO A 168 -2.24 -7.98 -13.49
CA PRO A 168 -2.99 -8.60 -14.59
C PRO A 168 -4.42 -8.99 -14.21
N PHE A 169 -4.80 -8.86 -12.94
CA PHE A 169 -6.10 -9.28 -12.43
C PHE A 169 -7.08 -8.09 -12.30
N ARG A 170 -8.39 -8.42 -12.29
CA ARG A 170 -9.48 -7.44 -12.37
C ARG A 170 -10.42 -7.48 -11.17
N CYS A 171 -9.86 -7.66 -9.96
CA CYS A 171 -10.66 -7.72 -8.74
C CYS A 171 -11.54 -6.46 -8.58
N GLU A 172 -12.86 -6.64 -8.35
CA GLU A 172 -13.84 -5.54 -8.37
C GLU A 172 -13.60 -4.46 -7.30
N PHE A 173 -12.97 -4.83 -6.18
CA PHE A 173 -12.70 -3.94 -5.05
C PHE A 173 -11.36 -3.19 -5.17
N CYS A 174 -10.52 -3.52 -6.16
CA CYS A 174 -9.14 -3.07 -6.22
C CYS A 174 -9.00 -1.75 -6.99
N SER A 175 -8.37 -0.75 -6.36
CA SER A 175 -8.10 0.56 -6.96
C SER A 175 -6.90 0.58 -7.92
N VAL A 176 -6.03 -0.44 -7.87
CA VAL A 176 -4.81 -0.52 -8.70
C VAL A 176 -5.12 -0.38 -10.18
N ARG A 177 -6.16 -1.06 -10.65
CA ARG A 177 -6.59 -1.00 -12.05
C ARG A 177 -7.07 0.39 -12.48
N LYS A 178 -7.74 1.12 -11.58
CA LYS A 178 -8.21 2.49 -11.86
C LYS A 178 -7.05 3.46 -12.04
N PHE A 179 -5.95 3.24 -11.32
CA PHE A 179 -4.77 4.09 -11.39
C PHE A 179 -3.80 3.68 -12.52
N PHE A 180 -3.47 2.40 -12.64
CA PHE A 180 -2.50 1.90 -13.63
C PHE A 180 -3.16 1.35 -14.91
N GLY A 181 -4.49 1.47 -15.05
CA GLY A 181 -5.25 0.89 -16.16
C GLY A 181 -5.21 -0.64 -16.19
N ASP A 182 -5.63 -1.20 -17.33
CA ASP A 182 -5.53 -2.65 -17.60
C ASP A 182 -4.13 -3.04 -18.06
N THR A 183 -3.10 -2.49 -17.41
CA THR A 183 -1.71 -2.72 -17.78
C THR A 183 -0.94 -3.46 -16.71
N TYR A 184 0.05 -4.23 -17.14
CA TYR A 184 1.06 -4.80 -16.28
C TYR A 184 2.41 -4.62 -16.96
N ARG A 185 3.20 -3.66 -16.48
CA ARG A 185 4.42 -3.15 -17.11
C ARG A 185 5.64 -3.50 -16.28
N PHE A 186 6.78 -3.62 -16.95
CA PHE A 186 8.02 -4.11 -16.35
C PHE A 186 9.16 -3.12 -16.56
N ARG A 187 10.01 -2.99 -15.55
CA ARG A 187 11.33 -2.38 -15.72
C ARG A 187 12.30 -3.39 -16.35
N PRO A 188 13.28 -2.94 -17.14
CA PRO A 188 14.40 -3.79 -17.56
C PRO A 188 15.08 -4.43 -16.32
N ILE A 189 15.24 -5.75 -16.35
CA ILE A 189 15.81 -6.49 -15.20
C ILE A 189 17.21 -5.99 -14.84
N SER A 190 18.01 -5.62 -15.84
CA SER A 190 19.34 -5.03 -15.65
C SER A 190 19.28 -3.75 -14.79
N GLU A 191 18.29 -2.88 -15.01
CA GLU A 191 18.13 -1.65 -14.24
C GLU A 191 17.72 -1.93 -12.79
N VAL A 192 16.81 -2.89 -12.58
CA VAL A 192 16.42 -3.33 -11.23
C VAL A 192 17.63 -3.87 -10.47
N VAL A 193 18.44 -4.70 -11.11
CA VAL A 193 19.66 -5.27 -10.54
C VAL A 193 20.69 -4.18 -10.21
N GLU A 194 20.94 -3.26 -11.14
CA GLU A 194 21.89 -2.16 -10.91
C GLU A 194 21.40 -1.22 -9.79
N GLU A 195 20.11 -0.94 -9.72
CA GLU A 195 19.56 -0.17 -8.60
C GLU A 195 19.74 -0.91 -7.28
N MET A 196 19.41 -2.21 -7.22
CA MET A 196 19.56 -3.01 -5.99
C MET A 196 20.99 -3.07 -5.47
N LYS A 197 22.01 -3.01 -6.33
CA LYS A 197 23.42 -2.95 -5.92
C LYS A 197 23.74 -1.67 -5.14
N THR A 198 23.05 -0.56 -5.44
CA THR A 198 23.26 0.74 -4.79
C THR A 198 22.51 0.90 -3.47
N LEU A 199 21.53 0.06 -3.19
CA LEU A 199 20.71 0.14 -1.98
C LEU A 199 21.51 -0.15 -0.72
N ARG A 200 21.30 0.66 0.31
CA ARG A 200 22.07 0.63 1.56
C ARG A 200 21.73 -0.58 2.42
N HIS A 201 20.45 -0.87 2.58
CA HIS A 201 19.98 -1.91 3.48
C HIS A 201 20.09 -3.30 2.86
N ARG A 202 20.21 -4.30 3.73
CA ARG A 202 20.17 -5.71 3.30
C ARG A 202 18.76 -6.20 3.03
N LEU A 203 17.77 -5.62 3.70
CA LEU A 203 16.37 -5.92 3.50
C LEU A 203 15.77 -4.95 2.48
N ILE A 204 15.18 -5.50 1.44
CA ILE A 204 14.54 -4.77 0.35
C ILE A 204 13.05 -5.08 0.35
N MET A 205 12.22 -4.08 0.15
CA MET A 205 10.79 -4.25 -0.09
C MET A 205 10.48 -3.95 -1.56
N PHE A 206 9.97 -4.92 -2.28
CA PHE A 206 9.38 -4.67 -3.58
C PHE A 206 7.99 -4.05 -3.40
N ASN A 207 7.81 -2.81 -3.90
CA ASN A 207 6.54 -2.06 -3.85
C ASN A 207 5.69 -2.34 -5.10
N ASP A 208 5.73 -3.58 -5.54
CA ASP A 208 4.99 -4.08 -6.69
C ASP A 208 3.61 -4.58 -6.23
N ASP A 209 2.55 -4.28 -6.98
CA ASP A 209 1.20 -4.78 -6.65
C ASP A 209 1.10 -6.31 -6.77
N ASN A 210 1.92 -6.91 -7.62
CA ASN A 210 2.01 -8.36 -7.79
C ASN A 210 3.31 -8.73 -8.53
N ILE A 211 4.39 -8.99 -7.81
CA ILE A 211 5.72 -9.27 -8.40
C ILE A 211 5.74 -10.57 -9.24
N LEU A 212 4.78 -11.47 -9.05
CA LEU A 212 4.67 -12.74 -9.77
C LEU A 212 3.59 -12.74 -10.86
N GLY A 213 3.08 -11.58 -11.24
CA GLY A 213 1.96 -11.47 -12.19
C GLY A 213 2.28 -11.91 -13.63
N ASN A 214 3.55 -11.95 -14.01
CA ASN A 214 4.01 -12.52 -15.30
C ASN A 214 5.08 -13.58 -15.06
N PRO A 215 4.80 -14.85 -15.38
CA PRO A 215 5.71 -15.96 -15.08
C PRO A 215 7.10 -15.84 -15.74
N PHE A 216 7.15 -15.32 -16.96
CA PHE A 216 8.42 -15.19 -17.72
C PHE A 216 9.31 -14.12 -17.08
N TYR A 217 8.78 -12.91 -16.93
CA TYR A 217 9.51 -11.80 -16.31
C TYR A 217 9.95 -12.15 -14.89
N SER A 218 9.04 -12.69 -14.08
CA SER A 218 9.32 -13.06 -12.69
C SER A 218 10.45 -14.07 -12.60
N LYS A 219 10.43 -15.11 -13.42
CA LYS A 219 11.48 -16.15 -13.42
C LYS A 219 12.85 -15.57 -13.73
N GLU A 220 12.95 -14.72 -14.75
CA GLU A 220 14.20 -14.07 -15.11
C GLU A 220 14.67 -13.05 -14.05
N LEU A 221 13.75 -12.26 -13.50
CA LEU A 221 14.06 -11.35 -12.39
C LEU A 221 14.62 -12.13 -11.18
N LEU A 222 13.93 -13.16 -10.73
CA LEU A 222 14.36 -13.95 -9.58
C LEU A 222 15.75 -14.58 -9.79
N LYS A 223 16.06 -15.08 -10.98
CA LYS A 223 17.41 -15.59 -11.33
C LYS A 223 18.46 -14.49 -11.22
N ALA A 224 18.15 -13.30 -11.72
CA ALA A 224 19.06 -12.15 -11.70
C ALA A 224 19.32 -11.61 -10.28
N LEU A 225 18.38 -11.82 -9.34
CA LEU A 225 18.53 -11.42 -7.94
C LEU A 225 19.44 -12.35 -7.12
N ILE A 226 19.60 -13.62 -7.50
CA ILE A 226 20.40 -14.62 -6.73
C ILE A 226 21.81 -14.12 -6.41
N PRO A 227 22.58 -13.59 -7.36
CA PRO A 227 23.96 -13.15 -7.09
C PRO A 227 24.08 -11.99 -6.11
N LEU A 228 23.01 -11.19 -5.95
CA LEU A 228 23.03 -10.01 -5.09
C LEU A 228 23.03 -10.34 -3.59
N LYS A 229 22.64 -11.55 -3.21
CA LYS A 229 22.58 -12.03 -1.81
C LYS A 229 21.85 -11.09 -0.86
N LYS A 230 20.94 -10.27 -1.37
CA LYS A 230 20.02 -9.41 -0.60
C LYS A 230 18.85 -10.24 -0.10
N LYS A 231 18.23 -9.79 1.00
CA LYS A 231 16.94 -10.33 1.45
C LYS A 231 15.83 -9.41 1.00
N TRP A 232 14.70 -9.99 0.62
CA TRP A 232 13.60 -9.17 0.16
C TRP A 232 12.23 -9.71 0.58
N ILE A 233 11.27 -8.80 0.64
CA ILE A 233 9.85 -9.03 0.84
C ILE A 233 9.07 -8.35 -0.29
N GLY A 234 7.84 -8.80 -0.55
CA GLY A 234 7.00 -8.20 -1.59
C GLY A 234 5.57 -8.72 -1.53
N GLN A 235 4.79 -8.41 -2.57
CA GLN A 235 3.41 -8.86 -2.71
C GLN A 235 3.28 -9.81 -3.90
N ALA A 236 2.47 -10.85 -3.73
CA ALA A 236 2.22 -11.83 -4.78
C ALA A 236 0.77 -12.34 -4.74
N SER A 237 0.25 -12.67 -5.92
CA SER A 237 -0.97 -13.48 -6.03
C SER A 237 -0.67 -14.96 -5.91
N LEU A 238 -1.69 -15.74 -5.57
CA LEU A 238 -1.58 -17.19 -5.40
C LEU A 238 -1.12 -17.92 -6.67
N SER A 239 -1.52 -17.42 -7.85
CA SER A 239 -1.23 -18.07 -9.14
C SER A 239 0.25 -18.32 -9.40
N GLY A 240 1.14 -17.40 -8.99
CA GLY A 240 2.60 -17.56 -9.14
C GLY A 240 3.26 -18.52 -8.13
N LEU A 241 2.49 -19.01 -7.15
CA LEU A 241 2.99 -19.80 -6.01
C LEU A 241 2.58 -21.27 -6.04
N ARG A 242 1.84 -21.70 -7.07
CA ARG A 242 1.39 -23.10 -7.21
C ARG A 242 2.51 -24.05 -7.56
N ASP A 243 3.52 -23.57 -8.28
CA ASP A 243 4.65 -24.37 -8.72
C ASP A 243 5.77 -24.33 -7.68
N ALA A 244 6.15 -25.51 -7.17
CA ALA A 244 7.22 -25.67 -6.19
C ALA A 244 8.59 -25.22 -6.71
N GLU A 245 8.85 -25.33 -8.03
CA GLU A 245 10.09 -24.83 -8.64
C GLU A 245 10.17 -23.30 -8.56
N ASN A 246 9.05 -22.60 -8.80
CA ASN A 246 8.97 -21.16 -8.64
C ASN A 246 9.19 -20.75 -7.18
N VAL A 247 8.62 -21.49 -6.22
CA VAL A 247 8.84 -21.23 -4.79
C VAL A 247 10.28 -21.49 -4.39
N ALA A 248 10.92 -22.53 -4.92
CA ALA A 248 12.35 -22.78 -4.72
C ALA A 248 13.22 -21.64 -5.28
N LEU A 249 12.85 -21.10 -6.44
CA LEU A 249 13.54 -19.96 -7.06
C LEU A 249 13.35 -18.67 -6.25
N LEU A 250 12.15 -18.42 -5.71
CA LEU A 250 11.87 -17.32 -4.78
C LEU A 250 12.81 -17.37 -3.58
N ALA A 251 12.92 -18.51 -2.91
CA ALA A 251 13.81 -18.69 -1.77
C ALA A 251 15.28 -18.46 -2.14
N LYS A 252 15.75 -19.01 -3.27
CA LYS A 252 17.12 -18.83 -3.78
C LYS A 252 17.42 -17.36 -4.10
N SER A 253 16.45 -16.60 -4.61
CA SER A 253 16.60 -15.17 -4.92
C SER A 253 16.69 -14.28 -3.67
N GLY A 254 16.46 -14.86 -2.48
CA GLY A 254 16.53 -14.16 -1.21
C GLY A 254 15.18 -13.71 -0.65
N CYS A 255 14.06 -14.14 -1.21
CA CYS A 255 12.73 -13.90 -0.66
C CYS A 255 12.64 -14.51 0.75
N ILE A 256 12.25 -13.69 1.73
CA ILE A 256 12.02 -14.13 3.12
C ILE A 256 10.57 -13.97 3.55
N GLY A 257 9.75 -13.28 2.76
CA GLY A 257 8.35 -13.09 3.09
C GLY A 257 7.53 -12.50 1.96
N LEU A 258 6.26 -12.91 1.88
CA LEU A 258 5.31 -12.43 0.90
C LEU A 258 3.99 -12.03 1.57
N LEU A 259 3.46 -10.89 1.17
CA LEU A 259 2.07 -10.56 1.39
C LEU A 259 1.25 -11.25 0.30
N ILE A 260 0.31 -12.09 0.71
CA ILE A 260 -0.54 -12.87 -0.19
C ILE A 260 -2.00 -12.52 0.07
N GLY A 261 -2.69 -12.03 -0.97
CA GLY A 261 -4.10 -11.75 -0.92
C GLY A 261 -4.92 -13.05 -1.07
N PHE A 262 -5.25 -13.70 0.05
CA PHE A 262 -6.21 -14.82 0.07
C PHE A 262 -7.64 -14.32 -0.10
N GLU A 263 -7.94 -13.20 0.50
CA GLU A 263 -9.17 -12.41 0.58
C GLU A 263 -10.31 -13.15 1.28
N SER A 264 -10.72 -14.35 0.82
CA SER A 264 -11.81 -15.11 1.41
C SER A 264 -11.55 -16.62 1.36
N LEU A 265 -12.14 -17.36 2.30
CA LEU A 265 -12.24 -18.82 2.27
C LEU A 265 -13.47 -19.28 1.49
N SER A 266 -14.37 -18.36 1.12
CA SER A 266 -15.57 -18.64 0.34
C SER A 266 -15.30 -18.52 -1.15
N LYS A 267 -15.40 -19.63 -1.87
CA LYS A 267 -15.27 -19.65 -3.34
C LYS A 267 -16.31 -18.76 -4.05
N PRO A 268 -17.59 -18.72 -3.64
CA PRO A 268 -18.56 -17.78 -4.20
C PRO A 268 -18.14 -16.31 -4.09
N ASN A 269 -17.60 -15.88 -2.94
CA ASN A 269 -17.09 -14.53 -2.77
C ASN A 269 -15.93 -14.18 -3.72
N LEU A 270 -15.02 -15.14 -3.92
CA LEU A 270 -13.88 -14.95 -4.85
C LEU A 270 -14.36 -14.82 -6.30
N ILE A 271 -15.36 -15.62 -6.70
CA ILE A 271 -15.97 -15.54 -8.03
C ILE A 271 -16.67 -14.20 -8.22
N GLN A 272 -17.52 -13.79 -7.27
CA GLN A 272 -18.24 -12.53 -7.32
C GLN A 272 -17.30 -11.33 -7.41
N SER A 273 -16.23 -11.33 -6.61
CA SER A 273 -15.23 -10.25 -6.60
C SER A 273 -14.21 -10.34 -7.74
N GLN A 274 -14.41 -11.23 -8.72
CA GLN A 274 -13.52 -11.46 -9.87
C GLN A 274 -12.08 -11.83 -9.47
N LYS A 275 -11.92 -12.47 -8.30
CA LYS A 275 -10.64 -12.98 -7.81
C LYS A 275 -10.42 -14.44 -8.28
N TYR A 276 -10.58 -14.69 -9.56
CA TYR A 276 -10.57 -16.04 -10.17
C TYR A 276 -9.25 -16.79 -10.02
N GLN A 277 -8.14 -16.08 -9.79
CA GLN A 277 -6.81 -16.67 -9.58
C GLN A 277 -6.68 -17.37 -8.23
N ASN A 278 -7.63 -17.20 -7.32
CA ASN A 278 -7.64 -17.83 -6.01
C ASN A 278 -8.58 -19.04 -5.94
N ASP A 279 -8.10 -20.12 -5.30
CA ASP A 279 -8.92 -21.26 -4.92
C ASP A 279 -8.65 -21.64 -3.46
N PRO A 280 -9.64 -21.58 -2.55
CA PRO A 280 -9.45 -21.93 -1.15
C PRO A 280 -8.97 -23.36 -0.92
N MET A 281 -9.25 -24.28 -1.84
CA MET A 281 -8.79 -25.67 -1.77
C MET A 281 -7.27 -25.80 -1.87
N GLU A 282 -6.62 -24.86 -2.56
CA GLU A 282 -5.17 -24.87 -2.79
C GLU A 282 -4.39 -24.13 -1.68
N TYR A 283 -5.05 -23.34 -0.84
CA TYR A 283 -4.36 -22.45 0.11
C TYR A 283 -3.43 -23.21 1.05
N ARG A 284 -3.86 -24.33 1.62
CA ARG A 284 -3.05 -25.11 2.55
C ARG A 284 -1.78 -25.67 1.91
N GLU A 285 -1.87 -26.15 0.69
CA GLU A 285 -0.74 -26.71 -0.05
C GLU A 285 0.28 -25.62 -0.39
N VAL A 286 -0.17 -24.47 -0.90
CA VAL A 286 0.71 -23.33 -1.21
C VAL A 286 1.40 -22.82 0.05
N ILE A 287 0.67 -22.66 1.16
CA ILE A 287 1.22 -22.23 2.44
C ILE A 287 2.29 -23.24 2.93
N HIS A 288 2.00 -24.53 2.89
CA HIS A 288 2.92 -25.57 3.29
C HIS A 288 4.21 -25.53 2.43
N THR A 289 4.06 -25.36 1.13
CA THR A 289 5.21 -25.27 0.20
C THR A 289 6.08 -24.06 0.53
N LEU A 290 5.49 -22.87 0.73
CA LEU A 290 6.24 -21.67 1.12
C LEU A 290 7.00 -21.86 2.44
N HIS A 291 6.37 -22.46 3.43
CA HIS A 291 7.00 -22.76 4.71
C HIS A 291 8.19 -23.71 4.57
N ARG A 292 8.08 -24.78 3.75
CA ARG A 292 9.20 -25.70 3.47
C ARG A 292 10.42 -24.98 2.90
N PHE A 293 10.23 -23.90 2.15
CA PHE A 293 11.30 -23.07 1.61
C PHE A 293 11.69 -21.89 2.52
N GLY A 294 11.13 -21.81 3.73
CA GLY A 294 11.46 -20.79 4.73
C GLY A 294 10.95 -19.39 4.40
N ILE A 295 9.90 -19.27 3.57
CA ILE A 295 9.26 -18.01 3.22
C ILE A 295 8.11 -17.75 4.18
N SER A 296 8.18 -16.63 4.92
CA SER A 296 7.12 -16.17 5.82
C SER A 296 5.94 -15.62 5.05
N ILE A 297 4.72 -15.80 5.57
CA ILE A 297 3.50 -15.38 4.89
C ILE A 297 2.76 -14.35 5.72
N TRP A 298 2.50 -13.19 5.12
CA TRP A 298 1.49 -12.23 5.56
C TRP A 298 0.21 -12.50 4.77
N GLY A 299 -0.78 -13.12 5.41
CA GLY A 299 -2.06 -13.39 4.75
C GLY A 299 -2.97 -12.16 4.79
N SER A 300 -3.48 -11.71 3.65
CA SER A 300 -4.54 -10.70 3.60
C SER A 300 -5.88 -11.38 3.44
N PHE A 301 -6.84 -11.03 4.33
CA PHE A 301 -8.22 -11.47 4.29
C PHE A 301 -9.14 -10.26 4.39
N ILE A 302 -10.25 -10.32 3.69
CA ILE A 302 -11.25 -9.25 3.64
C ILE A 302 -12.56 -9.82 4.15
N PHE A 303 -13.22 -9.11 5.05
CA PHE A 303 -14.55 -9.43 5.56
C PHE A 303 -15.60 -8.46 5.04
N GLY A 304 -16.81 -8.94 4.83
CA GLY A 304 -17.95 -8.18 4.39
C GLY A 304 -18.35 -8.43 2.92
N PHE A 305 -17.84 -9.49 2.30
CA PHE A 305 -18.37 -9.95 1.01
C PHE A 305 -19.85 -10.36 1.13
N ASP A 306 -20.55 -10.37 0.00
CA ASP A 306 -22.00 -10.57 -0.03
C ASP A 306 -22.44 -11.95 0.50
N GLU A 307 -21.57 -12.97 0.40
CA GLU A 307 -21.84 -14.33 0.91
C GLU A 307 -21.29 -14.57 2.34
N ASP A 308 -20.64 -13.59 2.96
CA ASP A 308 -20.14 -13.72 4.33
C ASP A 308 -21.28 -13.71 5.33
N ASP A 309 -21.38 -14.75 6.13
CA ASP A 309 -22.15 -14.79 7.34
C ASP A 309 -21.24 -14.72 8.58
N PRO A 310 -21.76 -14.60 9.81
CA PRO A 310 -20.94 -14.43 11.01
C PRO A 310 -19.96 -15.56 11.31
N SER A 311 -20.05 -16.76 10.71
CA SER A 311 -19.12 -17.87 10.91
C SER A 311 -17.75 -17.59 10.26
N ILE A 312 -17.73 -16.75 9.20
CA ILE A 312 -16.52 -16.47 8.42
C ILE A 312 -15.35 -15.96 9.28
N PHE A 313 -15.63 -15.21 10.35
CA PHE A 313 -14.58 -14.68 11.21
C PHE A 313 -13.82 -15.79 11.93
N GLU A 314 -14.55 -16.72 12.56
CA GLU A 314 -13.96 -17.85 13.28
C GLU A 314 -13.25 -18.81 12.33
N GLU A 315 -13.87 -19.13 11.19
CA GLU A 315 -13.29 -19.99 10.16
C GLU A 315 -11.97 -19.43 9.63
N THR A 316 -11.94 -18.12 9.31
CA THR A 316 -10.74 -17.46 8.78
C THR A 316 -9.63 -17.41 9.82
N VAL A 317 -9.95 -17.08 11.08
CA VAL A 317 -8.96 -17.06 12.16
C VAL A 317 -8.43 -18.46 12.45
N ALA A 318 -9.31 -19.46 12.53
CA ALA A 318 -8.91 -20.86 12.73
C ALA A 318 -8.01 -21.35 11.59
N PHE A 319 -8.36 -21.05 10.34
CA PHE A 319 -7.52 -21.35 9.17
C PHE A 319 -6.14 -20.71 9.29
N ALA A 320 -6.07 -19.41 9.56
CA ALA A 320 -4.81 -18.67 9.66
C ALA A 320 -3.90 -19.18 10.79
N ILE A 321 -4.50 -19.59 11.93
CA ILE A 321 -3.76 -20.18 13.05
C ILE A 321 -3.29 -21.61 12.72
N GLN A 322 -4.15 -22.45 12.17
CA GLN A 322 -3.83 -23.83 11.82
C GLN A 322 -2.73 -23.92 10.75
N THR A 323 -2.79 -23.03 9.75
CA THR A 323 -1.79 -22.94 8.70
C THR A 323 -0.55 -22.13 9.12
N LYS A 324 -0.51 -21.66 10.39
CA LYS A 324 0.63 -20.98 11.01
C LYS A 324 1.13 -19.78 10.19
N LEU A 325 0.23 -18.93 9.70
CA LEU A 325 0.63 -17.70 9.02
C LEU A 325 1.47 -16.83 9.95
N PHE A 326 2.56 -16.26 9.43
CA PHE A 326 3.44 -15.40 10.22
C PHE A 326 2.70 -14.17 10.73
N SER A 327 1.93 -13.54 9.87
CA SER A 327 1.11 -12.37 10.16
C SER A 327 -0.15 -12.39 9.30
N VAL A 328 -1.17 -11.63 9.69
CA VAL A 328 -2.37 -11.40 8.89
C VAL A 328 -2.71 -9.92 8.85
N VAL A 329 -3.39 -9.54 7.77
CA VAL A 329 -4.16 -8.31 7.67
C VAL A 329 -5.62 -8.72 7.50
N PHE A 330 -6.44 -8.40 8.48
CA PHE A 330 -7.89 -8.50 8.36
C PHE A 330 -8.43 -7.14 7.96
N ALA A 331 -8.90 -7.00 6.74
CA ALA A 331 -9.49 -5.78 6.22
C ALA A 331 -11.01 -5.89 6.21
N LEU A 332 -11.70 -4.78 6.34
CA LEU A 332 -13.10 -4.66 5.94
C LEU A 332 -13.15 -4.35 4.44
N LEU A 333 -14.06 -4.98 3.74
CA LEU A 333 -14.31 -4.66 2.33
C LEU A 333 -14.68 -3.17 2.24
N THR A 334 -13.89 -2.41 1.51
CA THR A 334 -13.99 -0.95 1.49
C THR A 334 -14.38 -0.49 0.09
N PRO A 335 -15.47 0.28 -0.05
CA PRO A 335 -15.90 0.82 -1.32
C PRO A 335 -15.04 2.03 -1.72
N TYR A 336 -13.85 1.76 -2.29
CA TYR A 336 -12.97 2.82 -2.80
C TYR A 336 -13.61 3.49 -4.01
N PRO A 337 -13.55 4.83 -4.13
CA PRO A 337 -14.20 5.57 -5.21
C PRO A 337 -13.77 5.03 -6.58
N GLU A 338 -14.70 5.03 -7.51
CA GLU A 338 -14.53 4.57 -8.90
C GLU A 338 -14.19 3.08 -9.09
N THR A 339 -14.17 2.26 -8.02
CA THR A 339 -14.08 0.80 -8.16
C THR A 339 -15.44 0.20 -8.56
N ALA A 340 -15.42 -0.97 -9.21
CA ALA A 340 -16.67 -1.66 -9.55
C ALA A 340 -17.49 -2.01 -8.30
N PHE A 341 -16.83 -2.34 -7.20
CA PHE A 341 -17.49 -2.56 -5.92
C PHE A 341 -18.19 -1.31 -5.39
N TYR A 342 -17.54 -0.14 -5.46
CA TYR A 342 -18.14 1.15 -5.04
C TYR A 342 -19.40 1.44 -5.85
N GLN A 343 -19.34 1.32 -7.18
CA GLN A 343 -20.48 1.57 -8.04
C GLN A 343 -21.64 0.61 -7.72
N ARG A 344 -21.34 -0.67 -7.57
CA ARG A 344 -22.35 -1.70 -7.26
C ARG A 344 -23.05 -1.43 -5.92
N VAL A 345 -22.32 -1.13 -4.84
CA VAL A 345 -22.97 -0.87 -3.53
C VAL A 345 -23.70 0.48 -3.51
N LYS A 346 -23.29 1.44 -4.33
CA LYS A 346 -23.96 2.73 -4.51
C LYS A 346 -25.31 2.52 -5.23
N GLU A 347 -25.31 1.79 -6.35
CA GLU A 347 -26.53 1.45 -7.11
C GLU A 347 -27.51 0.59 -6.28
N GLU A 348 -27.00 -0.30 -5.45
CA GLU A 348 -27.81 -1.12 -4.52
C GLU A 348 -28.30 -0.33 -3.29
N GLY A 349 -27.95 0.96 -3.14
CA GLY A 349 -28.34 1.80 -2.00
C GLY A 349 -27.75 1.35 -0.66
N ARG A 350 -26.61 0.65 -0.69
CA ARG A 350 -25.94 0.09 0.49
C ARG A 350 -24.79 0.91 1.03
N LEU A 351 -24.40 2.03 0.41
CA LEU A 351 -23.41 2.95 0.98
C LEU A 351 -23.98 3.57 2.25
N VAL A 352 -23.21 3.53 3.35
CA VAL A 352 -23.55 4.21 4.59
C VAL A 352 -23.30 5.70 4.46
N GLN A 353 -22.21 6.06 3.77
CA GLN A 353 -21.85 7.44 3.47
C GLN A 353 -21.07 7.50 2.17
N ASP A 354 -21.45 8.41 1.28
CA ASP A 354 -20.89 8.52 -0.07
C ASP A 354 -19.43 8.96 -0.05
N GLN A 355 -19.10 10.00 0.74
CA GLN A 355 -17.73 10.53 0.87
C GLN A 355 -17.10 10.14 2.20
N TRP A 356 -17.04 8.85 2.50
CA TRP A 356 -16.52 8.32 3.75
C TRP A 356 -15.06 8.74 4.03
N TRP A 357 -14.28 9.05 2.99
CA TRP A 357 -12.87 9.47 3.10
C TRP A 357 -12.69 10.88 3.66
N LEU A 358 -13.73 11.69 3.71
CA LEU A 358 -13.74 13.03 4.31
C LEU A 358 -14.22 13.05 5.76
N LEU A 359 -14.47 11.89 6.36
CA LEU A 359 -14.86 11.82 7.77
C LEU A 359 -13.65 12.12 8.66
N GLU A 360 -13.80 13.06 9.59
CA GLU A 360 -12.79 13.39 10.61
C GLU A 360 -12.41 12.18 11.49
N ARG A 361 -13.35 11.26 11.69
CA ARG A 361 -13.17 10.02 12.43
C ARG A 361 -13.45 8.84 11.52
N GLN A 362 -12.48 8.49 10.70
CA GLN A 362 -12.48 7.19 10.06
C GLN A 362 -12.08 6.15 11.13
N GLU A 363 -13.07 5.57 11.80
CA GLU A 363 -12.79 4.37 12.58
C GLU A 363 -12.45 3.25 11.61
N GLU A 364 -11.26 2.65 11.69
CA GLU A 364 -10.86 1.49 10.87
C GLU A 364 -11.88 0.36 10.92
N SER A 365 -12.61 0.29 12.01
CA SER A 365 -13.64 -0.72 12.26
C SER A 365 -15.01 -0.35 11.72
N ALA A 366 -15.20 0.82 11.11
CA ALA A 366 -16.50 1.20 10.56
C ALA A 366 -16.64 0.67 9.12
N PRO A 367 -17.58 -0.23 8.85
CA PRO A 367 -17.92 -0.57 7.47
C PRO A 367 -18.65 0.61 6.82
N PHE A 368 -18.15 1.04 5.66
CA PHE A 368 -18.76 2.16 4.91
C PHE A 368 -19.91 1.73 4.01
N PHE A 369 -20.35 0.49 4.13
CA PHE A 369 -21.49 -0.07 3.40
C PHE A 369 -22.23 -1.09 4.27
N ILE A 370 -23.46 -1.44 3.87
CA ILE A 370 -24.31 -2.44 4.54
C ILE A 370 -24.05 -3.82 3.91
N PRO A 371 -23.53 -4.81 4.66
CA PRO A 371 -23.36 -6.18 4.18
C PRO A 371 -24.72 -6.85 3.91
N LYS A 372 -24.73 -7.91 3.08
CA LYS A 372 -26.01 -8.61 2.74
C LYS A 372 -26.50 -9.58 3.81
N LYS A 373 -25.59 -10.31 4.47
CA LYS A 373 -25.97 -11.41 5.39
C LYS A 373 -25.67 -11.14 6.87
N MET A 374 -25.24 -9.93 7.20
CA MET A 374 -25.03 -9.52 8.59
C MET A 374 -25.22 -8.01 8.73
N SER A 375 -25.42 -7.52 9.95
CA SER A 375 -25.44 -6.07 10.20
C SER A 375 -24.03 -5.49 10.19
N SER A 376 -23.93 -4.18 9.94
CA SER A 376 -22.65 -3.45 10.04
C SER A 376 -21.98 -3.60 11.41
N GLU A 377 -22.78 -3.70 12.49
CA GLU A 377 -22.30 -3.93 13.85
C GLU A 377 -21.70 -5.33 14.01
N VAL A 378 -22.37 -6.36 13.49
CA VAL A 378 -21.86 -7.75 13.50
C VAL A 378 -20.54 -7.84 12.72
N LEU A 379 -20.48 -7.19 11.58
CA LEU A 379 -19.25 -7.14 10.76
C LEU A 379 -18.10 -6.46 11.55
N ARG A 380 -18.39 -5.33 12.19
CA ARG A 380 -17.40 -4.58 13.00
C ARG A 380 -16.87 -5.40 14.16
N GLU A 381 -17.77 -5.96 14.97
CA GLU A 381 -17.39 -6.73 16.15
C GLU A 381 -16.71 -8.06 15.80
N GLY A 382 -17.14 -8.72 14.72
CA GLY A 382 -16.50 -9.91 14.18
C GLY A 382 -15.06 -9.61 13.73
N TRP A 383 -14.86 -8.51 13.02
CA TRP A 383 -13.54 -8.03 12.61
C TRP A 383 -12.61 -7.75 13.81
N LYS A 384 -13.10 -7.04 14.84
CA LYS A 384 -12.32 -6.78 16.07
C LYS A 384 -11.94 -8.08 16.77
N ARG A 385 -12.90 -9.02 16.86
CA ARG A 385 -12.66 -10.33 17.47
C ARG A 385 -11.60 -11.12 16.72
N ALA A 386 -11.64 -11.11 15.37
CA ALA A 386 -10.65 -11.79 14.54
C ALA A 386 -9.22 -11.28 14.80
N TRP A 387 -9.03 -9.96 14.87
CA TRP A 387 -7.74 -9.36 15.23
C TRP A 387 -7.29 -9.75 16.64
N LYS A 388 -8.19 -9.66 17.64
CA LYS A 388 -7.90 -10.00 19.03
C LYS A 388 -7.48 -11.46 19.18
N GLU A 389 -8.18 -12.36 18.51
CA GLU A 389 -7.93 -13.80 18.63
C GLU A 389 -6.62 -14.20 17.95
N PHE A 390 -6.40 -13.75 16.69
CA PHE A 390 -5.19 -14.10 15.96
C PHE A 390 -3.91 -13.57 16.65
N TYR A 391 -3.92 -12.37 17.21
CA TYR A 391 -2.79 -11.80 17.93
C TYR A 391 -2.82 -12.03 19.45
N SER A 392 -3.63 -12.98 19.92
CA SER A 392 -3.59 -13.45 21.31
C SER A 392 -2.31 -14.26 21.62
N PHE A 393 -1.85 -14.26 22.86
CA PHE A 393 -0.67 -15.04 23.25
C PHE A 393 -0.79 -16.54 22.96
N PRO A 394 -1.94 -17.22 23.23
CA PRO A 394 -2.12 -18.62 22.82
C PRO A 394 -1.96 -18.85 21.33
N SER A 395 -2.51 -17.95 20.49
CA SER A 395 -2.39 -18.02 19.06
C SER A 395 -0.95 -17.82 18.59
N ILE A 396 -0.27 -16.80 19.13
CA ILE A 396 1.14 -16.53 18.82
C ILE A 396 2.00 -17.76 19.09
N TRP A 397 1.78 -18.41 20.22
CA TRP A 397 2.51 -19.62 20.57
C TRP A 397 2.19 -20.80 19.64
N LYS A 398 0.92 -21.05 19.33
CA LYS A 398 0.48 -22.11 18.41
C LYS A 398 1.05 -21.94 17.00
N ARG A 399 1.23 -20.70 16.53
CA ARG A 399 1.74 -20.40 15.18
C ARG A 399 3.26 -20.46 15.08
N PHE A 400 3.98 -20.49 16.20
CA PHE A 400 5.44 -20.61 16.17
C PHE A 400 5.89 -21.94 15.56
N HIS A 401 6.86 -21.87 14.65
CA HIS A 401 7.43 -23.03 13.97
C HIS A 401 8.90 -23.23 14.36
N TRP A 402 9.22 -24.36 14.94
CA TRP A 402 10.60 -24.76 15.19
C TRP A 402 11.29 -25.25 13.92
N ASP A 403 10.55 -25.96 13.04
CA ASP A 403 11.10 -26.74 11.93
C ASP A 403 11.26 -25.94 10.63
N TYR A 404 10.43 -24.90 10.44
CA TYR A 404 10.40 -24.11 9.18
C TYR A 404 11.12 -22.76 9.28
N SER A 405 11.86 -22.50 10.35
CA SER A 405 12.66 -21.29 10.46
C SER A 405 14.13 -21.62 10.15
N PRO A 406 14.57 -21.58 8.87
CA PRO A 406 15.92 -21.99 8.49
C PRO A 406 17.01 -21.05 8.99
N THR A 407 16.62 -19.88 9.54
CA THR A 407 17.58 -18.93 10.09
C THR A 407 17.24 -18.62 11.55
N LEU A 408 18.26 -18.60 12.41
CA LEU A 408 18.16 -18.12 13.79
C LEU A 408 17.51 -16.72 13.84
N ILE A 409 17.72 -15.89 12.81
CA ILE A 409 17.14 -14.55 12.67
C ILE A 409 15.61 -14.59 12.72
N ASN A 410 14.97 -15.51 12.01
CA ASN A 410 13.49 -15.61 12.06
C ASN A 410 12.98 -15.99 13.45
N ARG A 411 13.72 -16.79 14.21
CA ARG A 411 13.37 -17.14 15.59
C ARG A 411 13.50 -15.94 16.52
N PHE A 412 14.56 -15.12 16.39
CA PHE A 412 14.75 -13.92 17.19
C PHE A 412 13.79 -12.79 16.83
N VAL A 413 13.38 -12.66 15.56
CA VAL A 413 12.47 -11.62 15.08
C VAL A 413 10.99 -11.97 15.36
N TYR A 414 10.63 -13.28 15.37
CA TYR A 414 9.23 -13.69 15.50
C TYR A 414 8.56 -13.13 16.76
N PHE A 415 9.05 -13.44 17.93
CA PHE A 415 8.39 -13.04 19.18
C PHE A 415 8.35 -11.51 19.37
N PRO A 416 9.43 -10.74 19.18
CA PRO A 416 9.36 -9.28 19.23
C PRO A 416 8.35 -8.68 18.25
N PHE A 417 8.31 -9.20 17.01
CA PHE A 417 7.35 -8.75 16.01
C PHE A 417 5.91 -9.06 16.43
N GLN A 418 5.62 -10.31 16.86
CA GLN A 418 4.29 -10.72 17.29
C GLN A 418 3.84 -9.92 18.54
N TRP A 419 4.74 -9.63 19.44
CA TRP A 419 4.44 -8.82 20.62
C TRP A 419 4.12 -7.36 20.25
N MET A 420 4.87 -6.81 19.29
CA MET A 420 4.55 -5.50 18.72
C MET A 420 3.16 -5.49 18.09
N GLN A 421 2.81 -6.50 17.29
CA GLN A 421 1.49 -6.65 16.68
C GLN A 421 0.38 -6.83 17.72
N HIS A 422 0.61 -7.61 18.76
CA HIS A 422 -0.33 -7.75 19.88
C HIS A 422 -0.62 -6.38 20.54
N ARG A 423 0.43 -5.60 20.82
CA ARG A 423 0.27 -4.26 21.40
C ARG A 423 -0.45 -3.29 20.47
N PHE A 424 -0.14 -3.36 19.19
CA PHE A 424 -0.81 -2.58 18.15
C PHE A 424 -2.30 -2.90 18.11
N THR A 425 -2.65 -4.19 18.01
CA THR A 425 -4.04 -4.67 18.03
C THR A 425 -4.78 -4.16 19.25
N LYS A 426 -4.18 -4.29 20.43
CA LYS A 426 -4.81 -3.83 21.69
C LYS A 426 -5.07 -2.31 21.66
N LYS A 427 -4.05 -1.51 21.35
CA LYS A 427 -4.15 -0.05 21.42
C LYS A 427 -5.08 0.52 20.35
N LYS A 428 -4.97 0.03 19.12
CA LYS A 428 -5.59 0.64 17.97
C LYS A 428 -6.96 0.05 17.67
N ILE A 429 -7.05 -1.26 17.61
CA ILE A 429 -8.26 -1.95 17.17
C ILE A 429 -9.27 -2.11 18.30
N LEU A 430 -8.81 -2.45 19.51
CA LEU A 430 -9.71 -2.72 20.63
C LEU A 430 -10.01 -1.48 21.47
N GLU A 431 -9.05 -0.58 21.68
CA GLU A 431 -9.21 0.61 22.52
C GLU A 431 -9.54 1.88 21.72
N GLY A 432 -9.43 1.86 20.40
CA GLY A 432 -9.69 3.02 19.53
C GLY A 432 -8.76 4.21 19.82
N ARG A 433 -7.60 3.96 20.44
CA ARG A 433 -6.67 5.03 20.83
C ARG A 433 -5.87 5.51 19.63
N ARG A 434 -6.06 6.77 19.26
CA ARG A 434 -5.29 7.48 18.23
C ARG A 434 -3.89 7.84 18.72
N ARG A 435 -2.88 7.78 17.85
CA ARG A 435 -1.54 8.34 18.09
C ARG A 435 -1.48 9.86 17.94
N TYR A 436 -2.38 10.47 17.17
CA TYR A 436 -2.44 11.93 17.06
C TYR A 436 -3.15 12.53 18.27
N ARG A 437 -2.36 13.11 19.17
CA ARG A 437 -2.82 14.21 19.99
C ARG A 437 -2.94 15.43 19.06
N THR A 438 -4.11 15.72 18.52
CA THR A 438 -4.49 17.12 18.44
C THR A 438 -4.37 17.62 19.87
N ARG A 439 -3.39 18.44 20.16
CA ARG A 439 -3.43 19.26 21.36
C ARG A 439 -4.67 20.12 21.19
N SER A 440 -5.81 19.65 21.72
CA SER A 440 -6.91 20.53 22.01
C SER A 440 -6.36 21.59 22.96
N PHE A 441 -6.55 22.83 22.59
CA PHE A 441 -6.37 24.02 23.38
C PHE A 441 -7.08 23.91 24.74
#